data_e12673c45976a2ede05af66a3ad8a981
#
_entry.id   e12673c45976a2ede05af66a3ad8a981
#
_cell.length_a   1.000
_cell.length_b   1.000
_cell.length_c   1.000
_cell.angle_alpha   90.00
_cell.angle_beta   90.00
_cell.angle_gamma   90.00
#
_symmetry.space_group_name_H-M   'P 1'
#
loop_
_entity.id
_entity.type
_entity.pdbx_description
1 polymer ?
#
loop_
_entity_poly.entity_id
_entity_poly.type
_entity_poly.pdbx_seq_one_letter_code
_entity_poly.pdbx_strand_id
1 'polypeptide(L)'
;PYLIEYIEEDDIDMAGFLDKKYIIDKAKKKFDVAKEKFLANSGKSAYSDKELNEAIQITQNELVAYIFDRVQVIDRLKAMIEDKEKVEEVIHNLFMQKYSEDDYFVVGKNNLWLLDDRFTSYSYAASDKRIKDVLKQIGEESGETENINDKPDLSLFFSHNPLQPDRLKSVLIEIKPFDYDAKSDRKKFQGIQQLVDYVE
;
A
#
# COMPACT_ATOMS: atom_id res chain seq x y z
N PRO A 1 -2.18 7.79 -20.62
CA PRO A 1 -3.57 7.98 -21.11
C PRO A 1 -4.35 8.97 -20.25
N TYR A 2 -4.32 8.86 -18.90
CA TYR A 2 -5.11 9.71 -17.99
C TYR A 2 -4.65 11.18 -17.88
N LEU A 3 -3.47 11.53 -18.43
CA LEU A 3 -2.95 12.89 -18.43
C LEU A 3 -3.21 13.64 -19.75
N ILE A 4 -3.87 13.03 -20.73
CA ILE A 4 -4.06 13.62 -22.08
C ILE A 4 -4.78 14.96 -21.99
N GLU A 5 -5.76 15.09 -21.11
CA GLU A 5 -6.56 16.32 -20.94
C GLU A 5 -5.77 17.49 -20.35
N TYR A 6 -4.58 17.21 -19.78
CA TYR A 6 -3.68 18.20 -19.22
C TYR A 6 -2.54 18.58 -20.16
N ILE A 7 -2.53 18.01 -21.39
CA ILE A 7 -1.58 18.33 -22.46
C ILE A 7 -2.23 19.39 -23.36
N GLU A 8 -1.57 20.53 -23.48
CA GLU A 8 -2.02 21.61 -24.36
C GLU A 8 -1.55 21.39 -25.80
N GLU A 9 -2.28 21.95 -26.79
CA GLU A 9 -1.88 21.86 -28.20
C GLU A 9 -0.45 22.39 -28.44
N ASP A 10 -0.08 23.49 -27.78
CA ASP A 10 1.27 24.06 -27.83
C ASP A 10 2.35 23.08 -27.31
N ASP A 11 2.01 22.22 -26.35
CA ASP A 11 2.92 21.18 -25.85
C ASP A 11 3.16 20.09 -26.91
N ILE A 12 2.17 19.82 -27.76
CA ILE A 12 2.26 18.82 -28.85
C ILE A 12 3.10 19.38 -30.01
N ASP A 13 2.92 20.62 -30.37
CA ASP A 13 3.69 21.26 -31.45
C ASP A 13 5.19 21.37 -31.10
N MET A 14 5.50 21.57 -29.83
CA MET A 14 6.87 21.54 -29.31
C MET A 14 7.44 20.13 -29.12
N ALA A 15 6.60 19.08 -29.19
CA ALA A 15 6.99 17.68 -28.92
C ALA A 15 8.06 17.14 -29.88
N GLY A 16 8.26 17.76 -31.04
CA GLY A 16 9.37 17.44 -31.94
C GLY A 16 10.75 17.73 -31.36
N PHE A 17 10.84 18.57 -30.34
CA PHE A 17 12.07 19.02 -29.69
C PHE A 17 12.14 18.68 -28.19
N LEU A 18 11.00 18.35 -27.57
CA LEU A 18 10.93 18.08 -26.13
C LEU A 18 10.83 16.59 -25.84
N ASP A 19 11.58 16.15 -24.84
CA ASP A 19 11.47 14.80 -24.30
C ASP A 19 10.03 14.55 -23.83
N LYS A 20 9.44 13.42 -24.20
CA LYS A 20 8.13 12.96 -23.73
C LYS A 20 7.98 13.06 -22.22
N LYS A 21 9.08 12.89 -21.47
CA LYS A 21 9.14 13.06 -20.04
C LYS A 21 8.74 14.47 -19.60
N TYR A 22 9.23 15.52 -20.28
CA TYR A 22 8.88 16.90 -19.95
C TYR A 22 7.37 17.17 -20.08
N ILE A 23 6.75 16.69 -21.17
CA ILE A 23 5.30 16.85 -21.39
C ILE A 23 4.51 16.15 -20.31
N ILE A 24 4.90 14.92 -19.96
CA ILE A 24 4.28 14.13 -18.90
C ILE A 24 4.43 14.83 -17.54
N ASP A 25 5.61 15.33 -17.22
CA ASP A 25 5.86 16.00 -15.93
C ASP A 25 5.10 17.34 -15.83
N LYS A 26 4.96 18.07 -16.94
CA LYS A 26 4.14 19.29 -16.99
C LYS A 26 2.66 18.97 -16.80
N ALA A 27 2.15 17.93 -17.47
CA ALA A 27 0.78 17.47 -17.33
C ALA A 27 0.48 16.99 -15.90
N LYS A 28 1.40 16.25 -15.28
CA LYS A 28 1.28 15.83 -13.87
C LYS A 28 1.18 17.02 -12.94
N LYS A 29 2.04 18.04 -13.08
CA LYS A 29 1.96 19.23 -12.24
C LYS A 29 0.62 19.96 -12.36
N LYS A 30 0.07 20.08 -13.59
CA LYS A 30 -1.25 20.68 -13.78
C LYS A 30 -2.35 19.87 -13.11
N PHE A 31 -2.30 18.54 -13.24
CA PHE A 31 -3.23 17.64 -12.59
C PHE A 31 -3.16 17.76 -11.06
N ASP A 32 -1.94 17.74 -10.47
CA ASP A 32 -1.75 17.88 -9.03
C ASP A 32 -2.32 19.20 -8.49
N VAL A 33 -2.08 20.30 -9.20
CA VAL A 33 -2.67 21.61 -8.84
C VAL A 33 -4.20 21.58 -8.91
N ALA A 34 -4.80 20.96 -9.93
CA ALA A 34 -6.24 20.83 -10.06
C ALA A 34 -6.82 19.98 -8.92
N LYS A 35 -6.14 18.88 -8.57
CA LYS A 35 -6.50 17.99 -7.46
C LYS A 35 -6.43 18.69 -6.11
N GLU A 36 -5.35 19.42 -5.82
CA GLU A 36 -5.21 20.18 -4.57
C GLU A 36 -6.31 21.24 -4.45
N LYS A 37 -6.59 21.96 -5.53
CA LYS A 37 -7.68 22.94 -5.58
C LYS A 37 -9.05 22.30 -5.34
N PHE A 38 -9.31 21.14 -5.90
CA PHE A 38 -10.54 20.38 -5.67
C PHE A 38 -10.66 19.97 -4.21
N LEU A 39 -9.60 19.39 -3.61
CA LEU A 39 -9.58 18.97 -2.21
C LEU A 39 -9.78 20.15 -1.25
N ALA A 40 -9.14 21.29 -1.52
CA ALA A 40 -9.31 22.51 -0.73
C ALA A 40 -10.76 23.05 -0.77
N ASN A 41 -11.53 22.73 -1.80
CA ASN A 41 -12.92 23.15 -1.97
C ASN A 41 -13.93 22.07 -1.59
N SER A 42 -13.51 20.91 -1.12
CA SER A 42 -14.36 19.71 -0.87
C SER A 42 -15.36 19.83 0.27
N GLY A 43 -15.53 20.98 0.89
CA GLY A 43 -16.51 21.25 1.95
C GLY A 43 -17.62 22.24 1.57
N LYS A 44 -17.71 22.65 0.32
CA LYS A 44 -18.74 23.59 -0.13
C LYS A 44 -20.12 22.94 -0.17
N SER A 45 -21.13 23.68 0.22
CA SER A 45 -22.54 23.26 0.19
C SER A 45 -23.16 23.20 -1.21
N ALA A 46 -22.52 23.83 -2.20
CA ALA A 46 -22.96 23.79 -3.60
C ALA A 46 -21.76 23.98 -4.54
N TYR A 47 -21.75 23.22 -5.64
CA TYR A 47 -20.76 23.30 -6.72
C TYR A 47 -21.43 23.82 -7.99
N SER A 48 -20.70 24.63 -8.75
CA SER A 48 -21.09 24.98 -10.12
C SER A 48 -20.92 23.76 -11.04
N ASP A 49 -21.62 23.75 -12.20
CA ASP A 49 -21.49 22.67 -13.19
C ASP A 49 -20.03 22.48 -13.66
N LYS A 50 -19.26 23.57 -13.74
CA LYS A 50 -17.84 23.53 -14.10
C LYS A 50 -17.02 22.80 -13.01
N GLU A 51 -17.22 23.16 -11.75
CA GLU A 51 -16.51 22.52 -10.61
C GLU A 51 -16.88 21.04 -10.50
N LEU A 52 -18.14 20.69 -10.78
CA LEU A 52 -18.60 19.32 -10.78
C LEU A 52 -17.93 18.50 -11.90
N ASN A 53 -17.84 19.04 -13.10
CA ASN A 53 -17.15 18.39 -14.21
C ASN A 53 -15.65 18.21 -13.94
N GLU A 54 -14.98 19.24 -13.40
CA GLU A 54 -13.57 19.12 -12.97
C GLU A 54 -13.39 18.01 -11.91
N ALA A 55 -14.30 17.92 -10.94
CA ALA A 55 -14.29 16.87 -9.91
C ALA A 55 -14.46 15.47 -10.52
N ILE A 56 -15.37 15.30 -11.47
CA ILE A 56 -15.60 14.01 -12.17
C ILE A 56 -14.34 13.61 -12.93
N GLN A 57 -13.69 14.51 -13.65
CA GLN A 57 -12.47 14.22 -14.39
C GLN A 57 -11.34 13.82 -13.47
N ILE A 58 -11.13 14.54 -12.36
CA ILE A 58 -10.10 14.20 -11.37
C ILE A 58 -10.36 12.79 -10.80
N THR A 59 -11.60 12.49 -10.42
CA THR A 59 -11.97 11.18 -9.85
C THR A 59 -11.77 10.05 -10.86
N GLN A 60 -12.14 10.26 -12.12
CA GLN A 60 -11.92 9.27 -13.18
C GLN A 60 -10.44 9.01 -13.42
N ASN A 61 -9.62 10.04 -13.44
CA ASN A 61 -8.18 9.91 -13.64
C ASN A 61 -7.51 9.19 -12.47
N GLU A 62 -7.90 9.49 -11.22
CA GLU A 62 -7.42 8.78 -10.03
C GLU A 62 -7.81 7.29 -10.07
N LEU A 63 -9.04 6.99 -10.48
CA LEU A 63 -9.49 5.59 -10.62
C LEU A 63 -8.68 4.84 -11.68
N VAL A 64 -8.42 5.46 -12.83
CA VAL A 64 -7.59 4.86 -13.89
C VAL A 64 -6.17 4.62 -13.40
N ALA A 65 -5.57 5.59 -12.72
CA ALA A 65 -4.24 5.46 -12.13
C ALA A 65 -4.20 4.30 -11.11
N TYR A 66 -5.17 4.24 -10.22
CA TYR A 66 -5.31 3.17 -9.22
C TYR A 66 -5.42 1.78 -9.86
N ILE A 67 -6.27 1.63 -10.90
CA ILE A 67 -6.41 0.35 -11.61
C ILE A 67 -5.09 -0.02 -12.30
N PHE A 68 -4.44 0.95 -12.94
CA PHE A 68 -3.19 0.71 -13.66
C PHE A 68 -2.07 0.27 -12.71
N ASP A 69 -1.95 0.92 -11.56
CA ASP A 69 -0.97 0.54 -10.53
C ASP A 69 -1.21 -0.89 -10.02
N ARG A 70 -2.47 -1.26 -9.77
CA ARG A 70 -2.84 -2.62 -9.38
C ARG A 70 -2.48 -3.66 -10.45
N VAL A 71 -2.75 -3.37 -11.72
CA VAL A 71 -2.38 -4.26 -12.83
C VAL A 71 -0.87 -4.47 -12.87
N GLN A 72 -0.08 -3.41 -12.73
CA GLN A 72 1.38 -3.53 -12.71
C GLN A 72 1.90 -4.38 -11.54
N VAL A 73 1.29 -4.24 -10.36
CA VAL A 73 1.66 -5.06 -9.19
C VAL A 73 1.32 -6.53 -9.43
N ILE A 74 0.16 -6.83 -10.02
CA ILE A 74 -0.24 -8.20 -10.40
C ILE A 74 0.74 -8.78 -11.42
N ASP A 75 1.12 -8.02 -12.44
CA ASP A 75 2.06 -8.48 -13.46
C ASP A 75 3.45 -8.73 -12.87
N ARG A 76 3.89 -7.90 -11.91
CA ARG A 76 5.12 -8.14 -11.16
C ARG A 76 5.05 -9.42 -10.33
N LEU A 77 3.92 -9.67 -9.65
CA LEU A 77 3.72 -10.92 -8.92
C LEU A 77 3.76 -12.14 -9.85
N LYS A 78 3.12 -12.07 -11.01
CA LYS A 78 3.17 -13.14 -12.02
C LYS A 78 4.60 -13.42 -12.48
N ALA A 79 5.37 -12.36 -12.81
CA ALA A 79 6.77 -12.51 -13.20
C ALA A 79 7.60 -13.17 -12.08
N MET A 80 7.40 -12.77 -10.82
CA MET A 80 8.08 -13.42 -9.68
C MET A 80 7.75 -14.92 -9.56
N ILE A 81 6.50 -15.31 -9.85
CA ILE A 81 6.09 -16.72 -9.82
C ILE A 81 6.72 -17.48 -10.99
N GLU A 82 6.70 -16.91 -12.20
CA GLU A 82 7.28 -17.52 -13.42
C GLU A 82 8.80 -17.67 -13.29
N ASP A 83 9.50 -16.66 -12.78
CA ASP A 83 10.94 -16.68 -12.56
C ASP A 83 11.34 -17.48 -11.31
N LYS A 84 10.36 -18.02 -10.57
CA LYS A 84 10.57 -18.78 -9.32
C LYS A 84 11.38 -17.97 -8.31
N GLU A 85 10.97 -16.72 -8.06
CA GLU A 85 11.64 -15.84 -7.11
C GLU A 85 11.83 -16.52 -5.75
N LYS A 86 13.06 -16.52 -5.27
CA LYS A 86 13.46 -17.19 -4.01
C LYS A 86 13.93 -16.20 -2.94
N VAL A 87 14.09 -14.94 -3.31
CA VAL A 87 14.55 -13.91 -2.37
C VAL A 87 13.37 -13.40 -1.57
N GLU A 88 13.32 -13.78 -0.30
CA GLU A 88 12.24 -13.42 0.63
C GLU A 88 12.00 -11.90 0.69
N GLU A 89 13.07 -11.11 0.73
CA GLU A 89 12.97 -9.65 0.76
C GLU A 89 12.27 -9.07 -0.47
N VAL A 90 12.50 -9.63 -1.66
CA VAL A 90 11.85 -9.18 -2.90
C VAL A 90 10.36 -9.45 -2.84
N ILE A 91 9.98 -10.64 -2.36
CA ILE A 91 8.59 -11.04 -2.17
C ILE A 91 7.93 -10.18 -1.09
N HIS A 92 8.60 -9.98 0.04
CA HIS A 92 8.13 -9.16 1.14
C HIS A 92 7.83 -7.72 0.66
N ASN A 93 8.80 -7.09 -0.01
CA ASN A 93 8.68 -5.71 -0.50
C ASN A 93 7.60 -5.55 -1.59
N LEU A 94 7.09 -6.63 -2.18
CA LEU A 94 5.92 -6.56 -3.04
C LEU A 94 4.65 -6.20 -2.25
N PHE A 95 4.50 -6.73 -1.04
CA PHE A 95 3.34 -6.47 -0.18
C PHE A 95 3.48 -5.17 0.59
N MET A 96 4.59 -5.00 1.29
CA MET A 96 4.91 -3.81 2.07
C MET A 96 6.43 -3.68 2.20
N GLN A 97 6.95 -2.47 2.11
CA GLN A 97 8.40 -2.24 2.24
C GLN A 97 8.88 -2.61 3.65
N LYS A 98 9.98 -3.36 3.74
CA LYS A 98 10.59 -3.70 5.03
C LYS A 98 10.89 -2.46 5.88
N TYR A 99 10.68 -2.58 7.16
CA TYR A 99 10.90 -1.53 8.18
C TYR A 99 9.98 -0.32 8.05
N SER A 100 8.92 -0.40 7.22
CA SER A 100 7.92 0.66 7.10
C SER A 100 6.77 0.48 8.08
N GLU A 101 6.05 1.57 8.29
CA GLU A 101 4.83 1.63 9.08
C GLU A 101 3.81 2.47 8.31
N ASP A 102 2.57 2.06 8.40
CA ASP A 102 1.43 2.78 7.86
C ASP A 102 0.37 2.92 8.94
N ASP A 103 -0.18 4.12 9.09
CA ASP A 103 -1.27 4.39 10.00
C ASP A 103 -2.49 4.95 9.25
N TYR A 104 -3.56 5.23 9.98
CA TYR A 104 -4.80 5.76 9.42
C TYR A 104 -4.61 7.10 8.69
N PHE A 105 -3.57 7.85 9.02
CA PHE A 105 -3.29 9.19 8.44
C PHE A 105 -2.31 9.14 7.28
N VAL A 106 -1.49 8.12 7.23
CA VAL A 106 -0.49 7.90 6.19
C VAL A 106 -0.90 6.70 5.36
N VAL A 107 -1.66 6.95 4.30
CA VAL A 107 -1.95 5.89 3.31
C VAL A 107 -0.65 5.59 2.57
N GLY A 108 0.12 4.66 3.12
CA GLY A 108 1.36 4.20 2.55
C GLY A 108 1.14 3.48 1.22
N LYS A 109 2.19 3.39 0.45
CA LYS A 109 2.21 2.60 -0.79
C LYS A 109 2.48 1.14 -0.43
N ASN A 110 1.45 0.44 0.03
CA ASN A 110 1.52 -1.00 0.25
C ASN A 110 0.56 -1.74 -0.69
N ASN A 111 0.76 -3.03 -0.81
CA ASN A 111 -0.04 -3.91 -1.65
C ASN A 111 -0.68 -5.04 -0.83
N LEU A 112 -1.07 -4.77 0.40
CA LEU A 112 -1.70 -5.73 1.30
C LEU A 112 -3.02 -6.28 0.75
N TRP A 113 -3.68 -5.53 -0.15
CA TRP A 113 -4.84 -5.98 -0.91
C TRP A 113 -4.59 -7.24 -1.77
N LEU A 114 -3.33 -7.54 -2.11
CA LEU A 114 -2.97 -8.80 -2.79
C LEU A 114 -3.24 -10.04 -1.93
N LEU A 115 -3.18 -9.90 -0.63
CA LEU A 115 -3.45 -10.98 0.31
C LEU A 115 -4.96 -11.11 0.55
N ASP A 116 -5.62 -9.99 0.85
CA ASP A 116 -7.06 -9.89 1.03
C ASP A 116 -7.47 -8.42 0.98
N ASP A 117 -8.57 -8.09 0.30
CA ASP A 117 -9.10 -6.71 0.26
C ASP A 117 -9.42 -6.16 1.66
N ARG A 118 -9.75 -7.02 2.63
CA ARG A 118 -9.94 -6.64 4.04
C ARG A 118 -8.70 -6.04 4.67
N PHE A 119 -7.52 -6.39 4.17
CA PHE A 119 -6.25 -5.86 4.67
C PHE A 119 -5.94 -4.44 4.21
N THR A 120 -6.82 -3.81 3.45
CA THR A 120 -6.76 -2.38 3.13
C THR A 120 -7.42 -1.48 4.18
N SER A 121 -8.16 -2.07 5.13
CA SER A 121 -8.91 -1.33 6.17
C SER A 121 -8.26 -1.42 7.56
N TYR A 122 -6.94 -1.58 7.63
CA TYR A 122 -6.21 -1.57 8.89
C TYR A 122 -6.20 -0.18 9.53
N SER A 123 -6.09 -0.15 10.85
CA SER A 123 -5.84 1.08 11.62
C SER A 123 -4.35 1.38 11.74
N TYR A 124 -3.54 0.34 11.78
CA TYR A 124 -2.09 0.40 11.80
C TYR A 124 -1.51 -0.85 11.16
N ALA A 125 -0.46 -0.68 10.38
CA ALA A 125 0.31 -1.77 9.77
C ALA A 125 1.81 -1.52 9.98
N ALA A 126 2.55 -2.57 10.28
CA ALA A 126 3.99 -2.52 10.44
C ALA A 126 4.67 -3.68 9.73
N SER A 127 5.84 -3.42 9.17
CA SER A 127 6.65 -4.38 8.45
C SER A 127 8.01 -4.55 9.13
N ASP A 128 8.35 -5.80 9.48
CA ASP A 128 9.65 -6.19 10.10
C ASP A 128 9.99 -5.34 11.36
N LYS A 129 8.98 -5.10 12.20
CA LYS A 129 9.09 -4.35 13.46
C LYS A 129 8.93 -5.28 14.65
N ARG A 130 9.63 -4.97 15.73
CA ARG A 130 9.49 -5.74 16.97
C ARG A 130 8.11 -5.56 17.56
N ILE A 131 7.53 -6.64 18.04
CA ILE A 131 6.19 -6.66 18.64
C ILE A 131 6.06 -5.58 19.71
N LYS A 132 7.06 -5.41 20.58
CA LYS A 132 7.06 -4.37 21.64
C LYS A 132 6.98 -2.93 21.10
N ASP A 133 7.64 -2.65 19.97
CA ASP A 133 7.62 -1.31 19.38
C ASP A 133 6.27 -1.03 18.77
N VAL A 134 5.66 -2.05 18.17
CA VAL A 134 4.32 -2.01 17.60
C VAL A 134 3.27 -1.80 18.69
N LEU A 135 3.29 -2.58 19.78
CA LEU A 135 2.37 -2.44 20.92
C LEU A 135 2.44 -1.03 21.50
N LYS A 136 3.64 -0.51 21.71
CA LYS A 136 3.84 0.86 22.17
C LYS A 136 3.21 1.90 21.25
N GLN A 137 3.31 1.69 19.92
CA GLN A 137 2.77 2.63 18.93
C GLN A 137 1.24 2.65 18.94
N ILE A 138 0.59 1.51 19.18
CA ILE A 138 -0.87 1.42 19.26
C ILE A 138 -1.42 1.71 20.67
N GLY A 139 -0.56 2.10 21.63
CA GLY A 139 -0.96 2.49 22.98
C GLY A 139 -1.22 1.32 23.92
N GLU A 140 -0.81 0.11 23.56
CA GLU A 140 -0.90 -1.07 24.41
C GLU A 140 0.36 -1.23 25.29
N GLU A 141 0.18 -1.54 26.55
CA GLU A 141 1.31 -1.88 27.43
C GLU A 141 1.77 -3.30 27.13
N SER A 142 3.06 -3.45 26.81
CA SER A 142 3.65 -4.76 26.68
C SER A 142 3.74 -5.45 28.04
N GLY A 143 2.95 -6.51 28.24
CA GLY A 143 3.14 -7.39 29.38
C GLY A 143 4.54 -8.04 29.37
N GLU A 144 4.92 -8.71 30.45
CA GLU A 144 6.13 -9.53 30.50
C GLU A 144 5.94 -10.80 29.64
N THR A 145 6.10 -10.67 28.32
CA THR A 145 6.11 -11.82 27.41
C THR A 145 7.49 -12.02 26.84
N GLU A 146 7.94 -13.26 26.76
CA GLU A 146 9.30 -13.62 26.31
C GLU A 146 9.55 -13.21 24.84
N ASN A 147 8.53 -13.20 24.01
CA ASN A 147 8.61 -13.01 22.56
C ASN A 147 8.44 -11.55 22.06
N ILE A 148 8.45 -10.59 22.98
CA ILE A 148 8.27 -9.15 22.68
C ILE A 148 9.30 -8.59 21.69
N ASN A 149 10.47 -9.22 21.58
CA ASN A 149 11.55 -8.79 20.68
C ASN A 149 11.45 -9.36 19.28
N ASP A 150 10.56 -10.32 19.06
CA ASP A 150 10.37 -10.94 17.76
C ASP A 150 9.77 -9.97 16.75
N LYS A 151 10.05 -10.23 15.48
CA LYS A 151 9.70 -9.37 14.37
C LYS A 151 8.92 -10.17 13.33
N PRO A 152 7.60 -10.15 13.36
CA PRO A 152 6.81 -10.66 12.25
C PRO A 152 7.11 -9.90 10.96
N ASP A 153 7.04 -10.57 9.82
CA ASP A 153 7.21 -9.90 8.54
C ASP A 153 6.18 -8.78 8.37
N LEU A 154 4.91 -9.05 8.69
CA LEU A 154 3.86 -8.04 8.69
C LEU A 154 2.98 -8.18 9.95
N SER A 155 2.63 -7.04 10.54
CA SER A 155 1.69 -6.93 11.65
C SER A 155 0.59 -5.94 11.29
N LEU A 156 -0.66 -6.40 11.26
CA LEU A 156 -1.83 -5.59 10.92
C LEU A 156 -2.76 -5.49 12.12
N PHE A 157 -3.24 -4.30 12.41
CA PHE A 157 -4.16 -4.04 13.51
C PHE A 157 -5.42 -3.37 12.99
N PHE A 158 -6.57 -3.86 13.43
CA PHE A 158 -7.88 -3.42 13.01
C PHE A 158 -8.67 -2.97 14.26
N SER A 159 -8.97 -1.71 14.36
CA SER A 159 -9.87 -1.17 15.38
C SER A 159 -11.24 -0.94 14.74
N HIS A 160 -12.28 -1.57 15.32
CA HIS A 160 -13.65 -1.32 14.87
C HIS A 160 -14.22 -0.01 15.45
N ASN A 161 -13.64 0.47 16.52
CA ASN A 161 -14.02 1.73 17.14
C ASN A 161 -12.80 2.34 17.85
N PRO A 162 -12.26 3.46 17.36
CA PRO A 162 -11.15 4.15 18.02
C PRO A 162 -11.43 4.56 19.47
N LEU A 163 -12.71 4.62 19.85
CA LEU A 163 -13.16 4.95 21.21
C LEU A 163 -13.34 3.72 22.11
N GLN A 164 -13.15 2.51 21.61
CA GLN A 164 -13.25 1.25 22.35
C GLN A 164 -12.08 0.34 21.95
N PRO A 165 -10.89 0.58 22.50
CA PRO A 165 -9.68 -0.20 22.18
C PRO A 165 -9.76 -1.68 22.59
N ASP A 166 -10.69 -2.06 23.47
CA ASP A 166 -10.84 -3.41 24.03
C ASP A 166 -11.15 -4.51 22.97
N ARG A 167 -11.25 -4.18 21.70
CA ARG A 167 -11.51 -5.10 20.60
C ARG A 167 -10.55 -4.93 19.43
N LEU A 168 -9.29 -4.73 19.74
CA LEU A 168 -8.25 -4.74 18.71
C LEU A 168 -8.12 -6.14 18.13
N LYS A 169 -8.29 -6.27 16.83
CA LYS A 169 -7.94 -7.51 16.10
C LYS A 169 -6.58 -7.33 15.47
N SER A 170 -5.70 -8.29 15.69
CA SER A 170 -4.40 -8.33 15.06
C SER A 170 -4.32 -9.49 14.05
N VAL A 171 -3.53 -9.29 13.00
CA VAL A 171 -3.13 -10.33 12.05
C VAL A 171 -1.63 -10.26 11.90
N LEU A 172 -0.96 -11.35 12.22
CA LEU A 172 0.48 -11.50 12.01
C LEU A 172 0.68 -12.38 10.76
N ILE A 173 1.60 -11.97 9.91
CA ILE A 173 1.89 -12.65 8.64
C ILE A 173 3.38 -12.92 8.57
N GLU A 174 3.72 -14.16 8.24
CA GLU A 174 5.06 -14.61 7.97
C GLU A 174 5.17 -14.98 6.49
N ILE A 175 6.14 -14.40 5.78
CA ILE A 175 6.34 -14.59 4.35
C ILE A 175 7.48 -15.58 4.16
N LYS A 176 7.20 -16.67 3.45
CA LYS A 176 8.25 -17.64 3.09
C LYS A 176 8.25 -17.85 1.59
N PRO A 177 9.41 -17.72 0.93
CA PRO A 177 9.51 -18.03 -0.49
C PRO A 177 9.17 -19.49 -0.75
N PHE A 178 8.39 -19.73 -1.79
CA PHE A 178 8.00 -21.09 -2.17
C PHE A 178 9.23 -21.84 -2.69
N ASP A 179 9.47 -23.04 -2.12
CA ASP A 179 10.51 -23.93 -2.59
C ASP A 179 9.88 -24.96 -3.54
N TYR A 180 10.23 -24.86 -4.81
CA TYR A 180 9.70 -25.71 -5.88
C TYR A 180 10.28 -27.14 -5.86
N ASP A 181 11.29 -27.41 -5.02
CA ASP A 181 11.85 -28.74 -4.83
C ASP A 181 11.04 -29.53 -3.78
N ALA A 182 11.11 -30.86 -3.80
CA ALA A 182 10.33 -31.74 -2.94
C ALA A 182 10.56 -31.57 -1.41
N LYS A 183 11.45 -30.67 -1.01
CA LYS A 183 11.73 -30.29 0.38
C LYS A 183 11.01 -29.00 0.83
N SER A 184 10.08 -28.50 0.02
CA SER A 184 9.39 -27.23 0.23
C SER A 184 8.58 -27.15 1.53
N ASP A 185 8.07 -28.27 2.02
CA ASP A 185 7.26 -28.30 3.24
C ASP A 185 8.02 -27.81 4.48
N ARG A 186 9.35 -27.95 4.51
CA ARG A 186 10.15 -27.53 5.67
C ARG A 186 10.09 -26.01 5.92
N LYS A 187 10.17 -25.17 4.88
CA LYS A 187 10.07 -23.71 5.03
C LYS A 187 8.67 -23.29 5.49
N LYS A 188 7.65 -23.94 4.97
CA LYS A 188 6.26 -23.73 5.39
C LYS A 188 6.08 -24.05 6.87
N PHE A 189 6.59 -25.19 7.34
CA PHE A 189 6.54 -25.55 8.75
C PHE A 189 7.32 -24.57 9.65
N GLN A 190 8.47 -24.08 9.19
CA GLN A 190 9.22 -23.04 9.91
C GLN A 190 8.40 -21.76 10.06
N GLY A 191 7.74 -21.28 9.00
CA GLY A 191 6.87 -20.11 9.07
C GLY A 191 5.68 -20.31 10.03
N ILE A 192 5.05 -21.49 10.01
CA ILE A 192 3.98 -21.82 10.96
C ILE A 192 4.50 -21.81 12.41
N GLN A 193 5.67 -22.39 12.66
CA GLN A 193 6.26 -22.41 14.00
C GLN A 193 6.56 -20.99 14.49
N GLN A 194 7.15 -20.13 13.64
CA GLN A 194 7.39 -18.73 13.99
C GLN A 194 6.10 -18.00 14.38
N LEU A 195 4.99 -18.22 13.61
CA LEU A 195 3.70 -17.62 13.96
C LEU A 195 3.15 -18.11 15.30
N VAL A 196 3.36 -19.38 15.65
CA VAL A 196 2.97 -19.92 16.97
C VAL A 196 3.81 -19.26 18.06
N ASP A 197 5.13 -19.18 17.87
CA ASP A 197 6.05 -18.57 18.83
C ASP A 197 5.74 -17.08 19.11
N TYR A 198 5.12 -16.35 18.15
CA TYR A 198 4.69 -14.96 18.35
C TYR A 198 3.45 -14.80 19.26
N VAL A 199 2.67 -15.86 19.44
CA VAL A 199 1.38 -15.83 20.13
C VAL A 199 1.46 -16.43 21.53
N GLU A 200 2.42 -17.31 21.79
CA GLU A 200 2.71 -17.88 23.12
C GLU A 200 3.46 -16.90 24.00
#